data_2746f7d84ec10d251fc393a24fe1febc
#
_entry.id   2746f7d84ec10d251fc393a24fe1febc
#
_cell.length_a   1.000
_cell.length_b   1.000
_cell.length_c   1.000
_cell.angle_alpha   90.00
_cell.angle_beta   90.00
_cell.angle_gamma   90.00
#
_symmetry.space_group_name_H-M   'P 1'
#
loop_
_entity.id
_entity.type
_entity.pdbx_description
1 polymer ?
#
loop_
_entity_poly.entity_id
_entity_poly.type
_entity_poly.pdbx_seq_one_letter_code
_entity_poly.pdbx_strand_id
1 'polypeptide(L)'
;SEFIKDYKANYGDLPYDEMPKLVFVIDSLGMLLTPTDVDQFNKGDMKGDMGRKPKALASLVRNTVNQIAPFPIALVATNHTYASQDMFDPDDKISGGQGFIYASSIVIAMKKLKLKEDEQGNKTSTVQGIRAACKVMKSRYSKPFEAVQVKILYATGMDPYSGMLEMLETKGIVVKEGNKLAYTSPVTGEIIKEFRKGWTDDKLQIVIDEWGQNPMAQEDEPDDIDPEVLEPEVEEYNDES
;
A
#
# COMPACT_ATOMS: atom_id res chain seq x y z
N SER A 1 -7.66 8.48 -22.85
CA SER A 1 -8.49 9.69 -23.03
C SER A 1 -9.78 9.40 -23.80
N GLU A 2 -9.79 8.52 -24.80
CA GLU A 2 -10.99 8.12 -25.55
C GLU A 2 -11.99 7.41 -24.64
N PHE A 3 -11.55 6.39 -23.91
CA PHE A 3 -12.37 5.70 -22.93
C PHE A 3 -13.07 6.64 -21.93
N ILE A 4 -12.39 7.67 -21.41
CA ILE A 4 -13.00 8.61 -20.45
C ILE A 4 -14.05 9.49 -21.15
N LYS A 5 -13.84 9.82 -22.43
CA LYS A 5 -14.85 10.53 -23.23
C LYS A 5 -16.09 9.68 -23.43
N ASP A 6 -15.91 8.41 -23.77
CA ASP A 6 -17.01 7.46 -23.95
C ASP A 6 -17.76 7.20 -22.64
N TYR A 7 -17.00 7.04 -21.54
CA TYR A 7 -17.59 6.92 -20.21
C TYR A 7 -18.44 8.15 -19.86
N LYS A 8 -17.90 9.34 -20.07
CA LYS A 8 -18.64 10.60 -19.85
C LYS A 8 -19.90 10.70 -20.74
N ALA A 9 -19.79 10.31 -22.00
CA ALA A 9 -20.93 10.37 -22.92
C ALA A 9 -22.06 9.40 -22.53
N ASN A 10 -21.72 8.24 -21.96
CA ASN A 10 -22.72 7.22 -21.61
C ASN A 10 -23.27 7.38 -20.18
N TYR A 11 -22.49 7.92 -19.26
CA TYR A 11 -22.81 7.87 -17.82
C TYR A 11 -22.71 9.23 -17.13
N GLY A 12 -22.20 10.28 -17.81
CA GLY A 12 -21.89 11.57 -17.18
C GLY A 12 -23.09 12.35 -16.64
N ASP A 13 -24.31 12.02 -17.09
CA ASP A 13 -25.56 12.63 -16.64
C ASP A 13 -26.22 11.86 -15.48
N LEU A 14 -25.69 10.70 -15.08
CA LEU A 14 -26.17 9.95 -13.94
C LEU A 14 -25.72 10.55 -12.61
N PRO A 15 -26.48 10.36 -11.51
CA PRO A 15 -26.00 10.61 -10.16
C PRO A 15 -24.69 9.84 -9.87
N TYR A 16 -23.78 10.42 -9.07
CA TYR A 16 -22.44 9.85 -8.83
C TYR A 16 -22.48 8.42 -8.27
N ASP A 17 -23.43 8.10 -7.42
CA ASP A 17 -23.65 6.79 -6.79
C ASP A 17 -24.25 5.75 -7.74
N GLU A 18 -24.91 6.18 -8.82
CA GLU A 18 -25.46 5.32 -9.88
C GLU A 18 -24.48 5.08 -11.03
N MET A 19 -23.39 5.87 -11.12
CA MET A 19 -22.37 5.67 -12.14
C MET A 19 -21.61 4.35 -11.93
N PRO A 20 -21.24 3.62 -13.00
CA PRO A 20 -20.39 2.43 -12.89
C PRO A 20 -19.05 2.73 -12.23
N LYS A 21 -18.71 2.02 -11.14
CA LYS A 21 -17.41 2.15 -10.46
C LYS A 21 -16.34 1.42 -11.24
N LEU A 22 -15.23 2.09 -11.53
CA LEU A 22 -14.12 1.54 -12.31
C LEU A 22 -12.79 1.68 -11.59
N VAL A 23 -11.90 0.73 -11.84
CA VAL A 23 -10.50 0.79 -11.39
C VAL A 23 -9.59 0.55 -12.59
N PHE A 24 -8.72 1.50 -12.88
CA PHE A 24 -7.60 1.30 -13.80
C PHE A 24 -6.38 0.84 -13.03
N VAL A 25 -5.77 -0.25 -13.50
CA VAL A 25 -4.53 -0.78 -12.93
C VAL A 25 -3.42 -0.67 -13.96
N ILE A 26 -2.31 -0.04 -13.58
CA ILE A 26 -1.09 0.09 -14.41
C ILE A 26 0.07 -0.60 -13.70
N ASP A 27 0.56 -1.69 -14.29
CA ASP A 27 1.74 -2.41 -13.81
C ASP A 27 2.79 -2.46 -14.94
N SER A 28 3.82 -1.64 -14.86
CA SER A 28 4.12 -0.52 -13.97
C SER A 28 4.29 0.79 -14.75
N LEU A 29 4.18 1.92 -14.05
CA LEU A 29 4.39 3.25 -14.67
C LEU A 29 5.76 3.39 -15.33
N GLY A 30 6.82 2.83 -14.73
CA GLY A 30 8.17 2.88 -15.26
C GLY A 30 8.34 2.18 -16.62
N MET A 31 7.44 1.24 -16.96
CA MET A 31 7.47 0.49 -18.24
C MET A 31 6.68 1.16 -19.35
N LEU A 32 5.94 2.23 -19.08
CA LEU A 32 5.24 2.98 -20.10
C LEU A 32 6.25 3.64 -21.05
N LEU A 33 5.99 3.51 -22.35
CA LEU A 33 6.79 4.15 -23.39
C LEU A 33 6.15 5.48 -23.79
N THR A 34 6.99 6.48 -24.01
CA THR A 34 6.55 7.73 -24.65
C THR A 34 6.60 7.58 -26.17
N PRO A 35 5.88 8.39 -26.95
CA PRO A 35 6.02 8.41 -28.41
C PRO A 35 7.48 8.60 -28.86
N THR A 36 8.25 9.40 -28.11
CA THR A 36 9.68 9.62 -28.38
C THR A 36 10.49 8.32 -28.17
N ASP A 37 10.21 7.54 -27.13
CA ASP A 37 10.88 6.24 -26.89
C ASP A 37 10.63 5.30 -28.09
N VAL A 38 9.40 5.25 -28.59
CA VAL A 38 9.02 4.42 -29.74
C VAL A 38 9.72 4.88 -31.01
N ASP A 39 9.75 6.19 -31.25
CA ASP A 39 10.41 6.77 -32.43
C ASP A 39 11.93 6.53 -32.43
N GLN A 40 12.57 6.65 -31.28
CA GLN A 40 14.01 6.38 -31.12
C GLN A 40 14.31 4.90 -31.33
N PHE A 41 13.52 4.01 -30.77
CA PHE A 41 13.64 2.56 -30.99
C PHE A 41 13.54 2.21 -32.48
N ASN A 42 12.54 2.76 -33.18
CA ASN A 42 12.35 2.53 -34.63
C ASN A 42 13.49 3.07 -35.49
N LYS A 43 14.19 4.12 -35.03
CA LYS A 43 15.37 4.72 -35.73
C LYS A 43 16.67 4.03 -35.34
N GLY A 44 16.67 3.06 -34.41
CA GLY A 44 17.88 2.42 -33.89
C GLY A 44 18.76 3.37 -33.06
N ASP A 45 18.21 4.49 -32.58
CA ASP A 45 18.93 5.44 -31.75
C ASP A 45 18.72 5.09 -30.28
N MET A 46 19.77 4.59 -29.61
CA MET A 46 19.76 4.17 -28.21
C MET A 46 20.19 5.30 -27.27
N LYS A 47 20.20 6.56 -27.70
CA LYS A 47 20.51 7.68 -26.81
C LYS A 47 19.42 7.84 -25.77
N GLY A 48 19.77 7.61 -24.51
CA GLY A 48 18.87 7.73 -23.38
C GLY A 48 18.21 9.12 -23.32
N ASP A 49 16.89 9.11 -23.18
CA ASP A 49 16.07 10.33 -23.08
C ASP A 49 16.19 10.94 -21.66
N MET A 50 17.28 11.68 -21.43
CA MET A 50 17.56 12.29 -20.13
C MET A 50 16.49 13.32 -19.76
N GLY A 51 15.55 12.93 -18.89
CA GLY A 51 14.61 13.83 -18.23
C GLY A 51 13.28 14.10 -18.95
N ARG A 52 13.08 13.66 -20.20
CA ARG A 52 11.80 13.85 -20.92
C ARG A 52 10.74 12.84 -20.47
N LYS A 53 11.13 11.58 -20.30
CA LYS A 53 10.24 10.52 -19.84
C LYS A 53 9.59 10.85 -18.48
N PRO A 54 10.32 11.28 -17.42
CA PRO A 54 9.72 11.71 -16.17
C PRO A 54 8.69 12.82 -16.32
N LYS A 55 8.96 13.82 -17.17
CA LYS A 55 8.03 14.93 -17.44
C LYS A 55 6.77 14.45 -18.16
N ALA A 56 6.92 13.60 -19.17
CA ALA A 56 5.80 13.02 -19.92
C ALA A 56 4.89 12.18 -19.02
N LEU A 57 5.49 11.32 -18.19
CA LEU A 57 4.75 10.48 -17.25
C LEU A 57 4.04 11.31 -16.16
N ALA A 58 4.70 12.31 -15.60
CA ALA A 58 4.06 13.23 -14.64
C ALA A 58 2.88 13.98 -15.25
N SER A 59 3.02 14.40 -16.53
CA SER A 59 1.92 15.03 -17.28
C SER A 59 0.77 14.06 -17.53
N LEU A 60 1.06 12.81 -17.90
CA LEU A 60 0.08 11.75 -18.10
C LEU A 60 -0.76 11.54 -16.83
N VAL A 61 -0.09 11.31 -15.70
CA VAL A 61 -0.79 11.04 -14.42
C VAL A 61 -1.64 12.23 -14.01
N ARG A 62 -1.08 13.46 -14.06
CA ARG A 62 -1.82 14.66 -13.70
C ARG A 62 -3.06 14.86 -14.58
N ASN A 63 -2.94 14.68 -15.90
CA ASN A 63 -4.06 14.83 -16.82
C ASN A 63 -5.11 13.73 -16.59
N THR A 64 -4.67 12.48 -16.36
CA THR A 64 -5.58 11.37 -16.06
C THR A 64 -6.35 11.62 -14.77
N VAL A 65 -5.67 11.99 -13.67
CA VAL A 65 -6.33 12.29 -12.38
C VAL A 65 -7.36 13.39 -12.53
N ASN A 66 -7.04 14.48 -13.25
CA ASN A 66 -8.00 15.56 -13.47
C ASN A 66 -9.22 15.12 -14.30
N GLN A 67 -9.03 14.22 -15.26
CA GLN A 67 -10.13 13.73 -16.10
C GLN A 67 -11.04 12.75 -15.37
N ILE A 68 -10.51 11.92 -14.45
CA ILE A 68 -11.27 10.94 -13.71
C ILE A 68 -11.89 11.49 -12.42
N ALA A 69 -11.37 12.62 -11.90
CA ALA A 69 -11.81 13.19 -10.61
C ALA A 69 -13.33 13.38 -10.44
N PRO A 70 -14.10 13.74 -11.49
CA PRO A 70 -15.56 13.89 -11.37
C PRO A 70 -16.33 12.57 -11.33
N PHE A 71 -15.67 11.44 -11.55
CA PHE A 71 -16.29 10.14 -11.74
C PHE A 71 -15.85 9.14 -10.67
N PRO A 72 -16.63 8.09 -10.36
CA PRO A 72 -16.25 7.03 -9.43
C PRO A 72 -15.21 6.08 -10.07
N ILE A 73 -14.10 6.67 -10.52
CA ILE A 73 -13.00 5.99 -11.20
C ILE A 73 -11.73 6.11 -10.36
N ALA A 74 -11.12 4.98 -10.01
CA ALA A 74 -9.86 4.91 -9.33
C ALA A 74 -8.72 4.53 -10.28
N LEU A 75 -7.50 5.04 -10.02
CA LEU A 75 -6.28 4.65 -10.70
C LEU A 75 -5.31 4.07 -9.66
N VAL A 76 -4.95 2.81 -9.86
CA VAL A 76 -3.93 2.11 -9.07
C VAL A 76 -2.73 1.85 -9.98
N ALA A 77 -1.55 2.20 -9.53
CA ALA A 77 -0.34 2.00 -10.32
C ALA A 77 0.80 1.48 -9.45
N THR A 78 1.58 0.53 -9.99
CA THR A 78 2.85 0.13 -9.41
C THR A 78 3.98 0.96 -10.01
N ASN A 79 5.06 1.13 -9.25
CA ASN A 79 6.28 1.76 -9.73
C ASN A 79 7.49 1.13 -9.04
N HIS A 80 8.69 1.37 -9.59
CA HIS A 80 9.94 0.85 -9.04
C HIS A 80 10.67 1.94 -8.27
N THR A 81 11.29 1.53 -7.16
CA THR A 81 12.29 2.33 -6.45
C THR A 81 13.69 1.82 -6.81
N TYR A 82 14.68 2.68 -6.70
CA TYR A 82 16.08 2.34 -6.81
C TYR A 82 16.85 3.02 -5.68
N ALA A 83 17.89 2.35 -5.19
CA ALA A 83 18.71 2.86 -4.11
C ALA A 83 19.29 4.24 -4.49
N SER A 84 19.23 5.19 -3.56
CA SER A 84 19.91 6.47 -3.73
C SER A 84 21.43 6.22 -3.80
N GLN A 85 22.07 6.86 -4.78
CA GLN A 85 23.54 6.90 -4.86
C GLN A 85 24.10 8.09 -4.07
N ASP A 86 23.24 8.89 -3.49
CA ASP A 86 23.62 10.05 -2.71
C ASP A 86 23.87 9.64 -1.25
N MET A 87 25.11 9.82 -0.77
CA MET A 87 25.49 9.49 0.60
C MET A 87 24.81 10.38 1.65
N PHE A 88 24.27 11.54 1.23
CA PHE A 88 23.58 12.49 2.10
C PHE A 88 22.05 12.37 2.06
N ASP A 89 21.51 11.58 1.11
CA ASP A 89 20.08 11.31 0.98
C ASP A 89 19.92 9.81 0.70
N PRO A 90 19.94 8.97 1.76
CA PRO A 90 19.93 7.52 1.65
C PRO A 90 18.56 6.94 1.23
N ASP A 91 17.53 7.77 1.21
CA ASP A 91 16.17 7.30 0.86
C ASP A 91 16.08 6.81 -0.59
N ASP A 92 15.39 5.69 -0.79
CA ASP A 92 15.14 5.12 -2.10
C ASP A 92 14.43 6.12 -3.02
N LYS A 93 14.96 6.31 -4.22
CA LYS A 93 14.39 7.21 -5.23
C LYS A 93 13.35 6.49 -6.09
N ILE A 94 12.27 7.19 -6.40
CA ILE A 94 11.18 6.66 -7.22
C ILE A 94 11.50 6.85 -8.69
N SER A 95 11.36 5.79 -9.49
CA SER A 95 11.52 5.85 -10.94
C SER A 95 10.50 6.81 -11.55
N GLY A 96 10.92 7.67 -12.46
CA GLY A 96 10.05 8.63 -13.16
C GLY A 96 9.77 9.93 -12.39
N GLY A 97 10.47 10.17 -11.27
CA GLY A 97 10.46 11.44 -10.54
C GLY A 97 9.28 11.61 -9.57
N GLN A 98 9.28 12.71 -8.83
CA GLN A 98 8.34 12.97 -7.74
C GLN A 98 6.93 13.40 -8.19
N GLY A 99 6.71 13.68 -9.48
CA GLY A 99 5.42 14.14 -9.99
C GLY A 99 4.25 13.20 -9.70
N PHE A 100 4.51 11.89 -9.62
CA PHE A 100 3.51 10.88 -9.26
C PHE A 100 3.07 10.99 -7.82
N ILE A 101 4.02 11.22 -6.90
CA ILE A 101 3.75 11.36 -5.47
C ILE A 101 2.80 12.52 -5.22
N TYR A 102 3.04 13.67 -5.88
CA TYR A 102 2.17 14.85 -5.71
C TYR A 102 0.75 14.61 -6.22
N ALA A 103 0.59 13.91 -7.34
CA ALA A 103 -0.71 13.60 -7.93
C ALA A 103 -1.48 12.53 -7.15
N SER A 104 -0.79 11.57 -6.52
CA SER A 104 -1.41 10.44 -5.83
C SER A 104 -2.11 10.85 -4.54
N SER A 105 -3.21 10.18 -4.25
CA SER A 105 -3.93 10.32 -2.97
C SER A 105 -3.27 9.49 -1.86
N ILE A 106 -2.77 8.30 -2.21
CA ILE A 106 -2.06 7.39 -1.30
C ILE A 106 -0.81 6.90 -2.02
N VAL A 107 0.31 6.84 -1.31
CA VAL A 107 1.57 6.24 -1.76
C VAL A 107 2.04 5.25 -0.70
N ILE A 108 2.26 4.01 -1.10
CA ILE A 108 2.73 2.94 -0.22
C ILE A 108 4.07 2.44 -0.74
N ALA A 109 5.11 2.57 0.07
CA ALA A 109 6.38 1.90 -0.17
C ALA A 109 6.29 0.44 0.28
N MET A 110 6.82 -0.49 -0.52
CA MET A 110 6.74 -1.91 -0.25
C MET A 110 8.13 -2.54 -0.35
N LYS A 111 8.58 -3.20 0.73
CA LYS A 111 9.83 -3.97 0.74
C LYS A 111 9.52 -5.46 0.78
N LYS A 112 10.09 -6.21 -0.15
CA LYS A 112 9.92 -7.66 -0.25
C LYS A 112 10.89 -8.39 0.66
N LEU A 113 10.37 -9.25 1.54
CA LEU A 113 11.11 -10.13 2.43
C LEU A 113 10.70 -11.59 2.19
N LYS A 114 11.57 -12.54 2.49
CA LYS A 114 11.25 -13.98 2.42
C LYS A 114 10.32 -14.36 3.58
N LEU A 115 9.22 -15.06 3.29
CA LEU A 115 8.34 -15.64 4.31
C LEU A 115 8.67 -17.12 4.49
N LYS A 116 9.18 -17.47 5.68
CA LYS A 116 9.49 -18.86 6.08
C LYS A 116 8.52 -19.35 7.17
N GLU A 117 7.22 -19.14 6.91
CA GLU A 117 6.13 -19.59 7.79
C GLU A 117 5.07 -20.29 6.91
N ASP A 118 4.44 -21.33 7.46
CA ASP A 118 3.30 -22.00 6.84
C ASP A 118 1.99 -21.24 7.09
N GLU A 119 0.86 -21.78 6.59
CA GLU A 119 -0.48 -21.20 6.78
C GLU A 119 -0.87 -21.12 8.25
N GLN A 120 -0.34 -21.98 9.09
CA GLN A 120 -0.59 -22.02 10.54
C GLN A 120 0.35 -21.09 11.32
N GLY A 121 1.27 -20.40 10.63
CA GLY A 121 2.27 -19.52 11.24
C GLY A 121 3.45 -20.24 11.89
N ASN A 122 3.67 -21.53 11.60
CA ASN A 122 4.82 -22.26 12.10
C ASN A 122 6.02 -21.98 11.21
N LYS A 123 7.21 -21.85 11.83
CA LYS A 123 8.46 -21.64 11.09
C LYS A 123 8.80 -22.86 10.22
N THR A 124 9.21 -22.62 8.99
CA THR A 124 9.63 -23.63 8.01
C THR A 124 11.07 -23.38 7.56
N SER A 125 11.75 -24.42 7.12
CA SER A 125 13.11 -24.32 6.55
C SER A 125 13.10 -23.71 5.14
N THR A 126 11.99 -23.86 4.42
CA THR A 126 11.82 -23.41 3.04
C THR A 126 11.01 -22.12 2.98
N VAL A 127 11.20 -21.33 1.91
CA VAL A 127 10.41 -20.12 1.66
C VAL A 127 9.02 -20.54 1.21
N GLN A 128 8.00 -20.16 1.97
CA GLN A 128 6.59 -20.45 1.70
C GLN A 128 5.86 -19.30 1.00
N GLY A 129 6.46 -18.10 0.99
CA GLY A 129 5.82 -16.94 0.42
C GLY A 129 6.67 -15.67 0.52
N ILE A 130 5.98 -14.56 0.49
CA ILE A 130 6.55 -13.22 0.61
C ILE A 130 5.95 -12.53 1.83
N ARG A 131 6.79 -11.85 2.60
CA ARG A 131 6.37 -10.85 3.56
C ARG A 131 6.64 -9.48 2.92
N ALA A 132 5.58 -8.70 2.71
CA ALA A 132 5.68 -7.34 2.20
C ALA A 132 5.63 -6.38 3.38
N ALA A 133 6.75 -5.70 3.67
CA ALA A 133 6.74 -4.58 4.60
C ALA A 133 6.20 -3.37 3.85
N CYS A 134 5.01 -2.91 4.23
CA CYS A 134 4.29 -1.81 3.61
C CYS A 134 4.35 -0.59 4.53
N LYS A 135 4.77 0.57 4.00
CA LYS A 135 4.80 1.84 4.72
C LYS A 135 4.04 2.91 3.92
N VAL A 136 3.12 3.59 4.57
CA VAL A 136 2.38 4.71 3.96
C VAL A 136 3.29 5.93 3.90
N MET A 137 3.79 6.27 2.71
CA MET A 137 4.66 7.43 2.51
C MET A 137 3.87 8.73 2.35
N LYS A 138 2.63 8.62 1.86
CA LYS A 138 1.71 9.73 1.71
C LYS A 138 0.28 9.23 1.81
N SER A 139 -0.55 9.98 2.51
CA SER A 139 -2.00 9.84 2.50
C SER A 139 -2.67 11.22 2.53
N ARG A 140 -3.82 11.34 1.85
CA ARG A 140 -4.72 12.50 1.95
C ARG A 140 -5.87 12.25 2.93
N TYR A 141 -5.99 11.03 3.42
CA TYR A 141 -7.14 10.56 4.21
C TYR A 141 -6.79 10.18 5.64
N SER A 142 -5.50 9.89 5.90
CA SER A 142 -5.02 9.46 7.20
C SER A 142 -3.61 9.98 7.47
N LYS A 143 -3.10 9.80 8.68
CA LYS A 143 -1.72 10.13 9.02
C LYS A 143 -0.76 9.27 8.16
N PRO A 144 0.31 9.85 7.59
CA PRO A 144 1.35 9.10 6.90
C PRO A 144 2.26 8.37 7.89
N PHE A 145 3.16 7.53 7.34
CA PHE A 145 4.21 6.77 8.03
C PHE A 145 3.75 5.54 8.82
N GLU A 146 2.46 5.21 8.82
CA GLU A 146 2.02 3.92 9.33
C GLU A 146 2.64 2.78 8.51
N ALA A 147 3.06 1.71 9.20
CA ALA A 147 3.67 0.55 8.59
C ALA A 147 2.96 -0.73 9.01
N VAL A 148 2.81 -1.65 8.07
CA VAL A 148 2.22 -2.98 8.32
C VAL A 148 2.99 -4.04 7.52
N GLN A 149 3.06 -5.25 8.04
CA GLN A 149 3.63 -6.38 7.32
C GLN A 149 2.52 -7.28 6.80
N VAL A 150 2.44 -7.43 5.49
CA VAL A 150 1.46 -8.27 4.81
C VAL A 150 2.12 -9.59 4.39
N LYS A 151 1.54 -10.72 4.76
CA LYS A 151 2.00 -12.06 4.39
C LYS A 151 1.25 -12.51 3.12
N ILE A 152 2.00 -13.01 2.16
CA ILE A 152 1.48 -13.52 0.88
C ILE A 152 2.07 -14.92 0.69
N LEU A 153 1.28 -15.95 0.93
CA LEU A 153 1.68 -17.34 0.75
C LEU A 153 1.59 -17.74 -0.72
N TYR A 154 2.53 -18.53 -1.20
CA TYR A 154 2.50 -19.00 -2.60
C TYR A 154 1.34 -19.96 -2.88
N ALA A 155 0.89 -20.68 -1.86
CA ALA A 155 -0.21 -21.64 -2.00
C ALA A 155 -1.59 -20.98 -2.00
N THR A 156 -1.82 -20.02 -1.11
CA THR A 156 -3.16 -19.46 -0.84
C THR A 156 -3.30 -17.98 -1.20
N GLY A 157 -2.17 -17.30 -1.46
CA GLY A 157 -2.17 -15.86 -1.75
C GLY A 157 -2.17 -15.00 -0.50
N MET A 158 -2.69 -13.79 -0.63
CA MET A 158 -2.77 -12.80 0.44
C MET A 158 -4.06 -13.00 1.24
N ASP A 159 -3.91 -13.13 2.56
CA ASP A 159 -5.02 -13.01 3.49
C ASP A 159 -5.43 -11.53 3.60
N PRO A 160 -6.72 -11.18 3.38
CA PRO A 160 -7.22 -9.81 3.46
C PRO A 160 -6.96 -9.13 4.82
N TYR A 161 -6.90 -9.91 5.90
CA TYR A 161 -6.65 -9.41 7.26
C TYR A 161 -5.19 -9.50 7.70
N SER A 162 -4.30 -9.85 6.77
CA SER A 162 -2.87 -9.99 7.08
C SER A 162 -2.28 -8.69 7.62
N GLY A 163 -1.66 -8.76 8.81
CA GLY A 163 -1.10 -7.61 9.51
C GLY A 163 -2.11 -6.77 10.32
N MET A 164 -3.40 -7.09 10.21
CA MET A 164 -4.44 -6.31 10.88
C MET A 164 -4.38 -6.44 12.40
N LEU A 165 -4.20 -7.66 12.90
CA LEU A 165 -4.14 -7.89 14.34
C LEU A 165 -2.95 -7.16 14.98
N GLU A 166 -1.79 -7.20 14.34
CA GLU A 166 -0.59 -6.48 14.76
C GLU A 166 -0.81 -4.96 14.77
N MET A 167 -1.50 -4.43 13.77
CA MET A 167 -1.85 -3.02 13.71
C MET A 167 -2.81 -2.63 14.85
N LEU A 168 -3.84 -3.44 15.12
CA LEU A 168 -4.79 -3.19 16.21
C LEU A 168 -4.12 -3.25 17.59
N GLU A 169 -3.12 -4.14 17.76
CA GLU A 169 -2.31 -4.18 18.99
C GLU A 169 -1.44 -2.91 19.12
N THR A 170 -0.79 -2.49 18.05
CA THR A 170 0.06 -1.29 18.05
C THR A 170 -0.74 -0.03 18.39
N LYS A 171 -1.98 0.03 17.91
CA LYS A 171 -2.90 1.14 18.20
C LYS A 171 -3.58 1.02 19.60
N GLY A 172 -3.30 -0.02 20.36
CA GLY A 172 -3.90 -0.25 21.66
C GLY A 172 -5.40 -0.59 21.62
N ILE A 173 -5.96 -0.85 20.44
CA ILE A 173 -7.37 -1.24 20.27
C ILE A 173 -7.58 -2.67 20.77
N VAL A 174 -6.64 -3.55 20.44
CA VAL A 174 -6.55 -4.90 20.99
C VAL A 174 -5.39 -4.91 21.98
N VAL A 175 -5.66 -5.25 23.23
CA VAL A 175 -4.68 -5.23 24.31
C VAL A 175 -4.27 -6.63 24.74
N LYS A 176 -3.00 -6.79 25.13
CA LYS A 176 -2.51 -8.06 25.64
C LYS A 176 -2.87 -8.23 27.12
N GLU A 177 -3.59 -9.30 27.42
CA GLU A 177 -3.95 -9.70 28.77
C GLU A 177 -3.41 -11.11 29.07
N GLY A 178 -2.25 -11.18 29.70
CA GLY A 178 -1.53 -12.43 29.92
C GLY A 178 -1.10 -13.07 28.59
N ASN A 179 -1.58 -14.28 28.30
CA ASN A 179 -1.30 -15.02 27.07
C ASN A 179 -2.36 -14.81 25.97
N LYS A 180 -3.38 -14.01 26.25
CA LYS A 180 -4.47 -13.73 25.31
C LYS A 180 -4.45 -12.27 24.88
N LEU A 181 -5.13 -12.01 23.79
CA LEU A 181 -5.44 -10.69 23.28
C LEU A 181 -6.91 -10.40 23.55
N ALA A 182 -7.22 -9.21 23.98
CA ALA A 182 -8.58 -8.80 24.37
C ALA A 182 -8.97 -7.51 23.62
N TYR A 183 -10.21 -7.48 23.16
CA TYR A 183 -10.88 -6.30 22.64
C TYR A 183 -12.17 -6.10 23.40
N THR A 184 -12.42 -4.87 23.85
CA THR A 184 -13.69 -4.49 24.45
C THR A 184 -14.45 -3.60 23.48
N SER A 185 -15.62 -4.05 23.04
CA SER A 185 -16.47 -3.27 22.13
C SER A 185 -16.89 -1.95 22.80
N PRO A 186 -16.60 -0.80 22.18
CA PRO A 186 -17.08 0.48 22.68
C PRO A 186 -18.59 0.67 22.44
N VAL A 187 -19.21 -0.17 21.62
CA VAL A 187 -20.63 -0.09 21.26
C VAL A 187 -21.47 -0.96 22.19
N THR A 188 -21.07 -2.23 22.37
CA THR A 188 -21.87 -3.22 23.13
C THR A 188 -21.33 -3.49 24.54
N GLY A 189 -20.07 -3.16 24.81
CA GLY A 189 -19.36 -3.53 26.02
C GLY A 189 -18.94 -5.01 26.07
N GLU A 190 -19.20 -5.78 25.04
CA GLU A 190 -18.79 -7.17 24.93
C GLU A 190 -17.27 -7.30 24.81
N ILE A 191 -16.71 -8.37 25.40
CA ILE A 191 -15.27 -8.62 25.39
C ILE A 191 -14.98 -9.84 24.52
N ILE A 192 -14.19 -9.62 23.46
CA ILE A 192 -13.58 -10.70 22.67
C ILE A 192 -12.19 -10.96 23.26
N LYS A 193 -11.95 -12.16 23.81
CA LYS A 193 -10.66 -12.50 24.44
C LYS A 193 -10.18 -13.86 24.00
N GLU A 194 -9.16 -13.87 23.14
CA GLU A 194 -8.66 -15.08 22.49
C GLU A 194 -7.13 -15.14 22.48
N PHE A 195 -6.60 -16.37 22.29
CA PHE A 195 -5.21 -16.52 21.88
C PHE A 195 -5.03 -15.93 20.47
N ARG A 196 -3.82 -15.52 20.10
CA ARG A 196 -3.53 -14.94 18.76
C ARG A 196 -4.09 -15.78 17.59
N LYS A 197 -3.98 -17.12 17.67
CA LYS A 197 -4.53 -18.02 16.63
C LYS A 197 -6.07 -18.11 16.62
N GLY A 198 -6.73 -17.63 17.64
CA GLY A 198 -8.19 -17.61 17.75
C GLY A 198 -8.84 -16.31 17.25
N TRP A 199 -8.01 -15.36 16.77
CA TRP A 199 -8.49 -14.16 16.11
C TRP A 199 -8.74 -14.47 14.63
N THR A 200 -9.97 -14.92 14.36
CA THR A 200 -10.44 -15.23 13.00
C THR A 200 -10.89 -13.97 12.29
N ASP A 201 -11.03 -14.06 10.96
CA ASP A 201 -11.46 -12.97 10.10
C ASP A 201 -12.78 -12.32 10.57
N ASP A 202 -13.74 -13.13 11.01
CA ASP A 202 -15.03 -12.64 11.54
C ASP A 202 -14.84 -11.71 12.75
N LYS A 203 -13.95 -12.09 13.68
CA LYS A 203 -13.66 -11.28 14.87
C LYS A 203 -12.92 -10.00 14.52
N LEU A 204 -11.96 -10.08 13.59
CA LEU A 204 -11.24 -8.91 13.09
C LEU A 204 -12.17 -7.96 12.37
N GLN A 205 -13.12 -8.48 11.58
CA GLN A 205 -14.10 -7.66 10.89
C GLN A 205 -15.00 -6.89 11.88
N ILE A 206 -15.45 -7.52 12.97
CA ILE A 206 -16.21 -6.84 14.03
C ILE A 206 -15.42 -5.64 14.57
N VAL A 207 -14.15 -5.86 14.93
CA VAL A 207 -13.31 -4.81 15.49
C VAL A 207 -13.12 -3.67 14.50
N ILE A 208 -12.89 -3.98 13.21
CA ILE A 208 -12.69 -2.98 12.15
C ILE A 208 -13.96 -2.15 11.94
N ASP A 209 -15.12 -2.80 11.89
CA ASP A 209 -16.39 -2.13 11.66
C ASP A 209 -16.72 -1.17 12.82
N GLU A 210 -16.52 -1.61 14.05
CA GLU A 210 -16.78 -0.78 15.23
C GLU A 210 -15.76 0.36 15.36
N TRP A 211 -14.48 0.09 15.12
CA TRP A 211 -13.43 1.09 15.17
C TRP A 211 -13.56 2.13 14.05
N GLY A 212 -13.87 1.70 12.82
CA GLY A 212 -14.07 2.59 11.69
C GLY A 212 -15.26 3.54 11.85
N GLN A 213 -16.23 3.19 12.67
CA GLN A 213 -17.40 4.01 12.99
C GLN A 213 -17.18 4.96 14.18
N ASN A 214 -16.07 4.85 14.91
CA ASN A 214 -15.77 5.68 16.07
C ASN A 214 -14.75 6.79 15.73
N PRO A 215 -15.20 8.03 15.45
CA PRO A 215 -14.31 9.14 15.09
C PRO A 215 -13.31 9.51 16.18
N MET A 216 -13.63 9.27 17.46
CA MET A 216 -12.77 9.61 18.59
C MET A 216 -11.55 8.69 18.74
N ALA A 217 -11.57 7.50 18.14
CA ALA A 217 -10.40 6.60 18.11
C ALA A 217 -9.28 7.09 17.19
N GLN A 218 -9.51 8.16 16.42
CA GLN A 218 -8.56 8.71 15.45
C GLN A 218 -7.78 9.94 15.98
N GLU A 219 -8.16 10.51 17.12
CA GLU A 219 -7.62 11.80 17.59
C GLU A 219 -6.49 11.71 18.63
N ASP A 220 -6.29 10.58 19.31
CA ASP A 220 -5.34 10.48 20.42
C ASP A 220 -4.11 9.61 20.11
N GLU A 221 -3.35 9.91 19.05
CA GLU A 221 -1.96 9.45 18.97
C GLU A 221 -1.01 10.61 19.27
N PRO A 222 -0.11 10.47 20.26
CA PRO A 222 0.93 11.47 20.50
C PRO A 222 1.86 11.60 19.28
N ASP A 223 2.22 12.83 18.95
CA ASP A 223 3.03 13.20 17.78
C ASP A 223 4.49 12.71 17.80
N ASP A 224 4.90 11.90 18.79
CA ASP A 224 6.29 11.49 19.03
C ASP A 224 6.45 9.96 19.02
N ILE A 225 6.30 9.34 17.86
CA ILE A 225 6.93 8.02 17.64
C ILE A 225 8.20 8.27 16.83
N ASP A 226 9.34 8.12 17.51
CA ASP A 226 10.67 8.15 16.94
C ASP A 226 10.72 7.17 15.74
N PRO A 227 11.04 7.65 14.52
CA PRO A 227 11.08 6.78 13.34
C PRO A 227 12.14 5.67 13.44
N GLU A 228 13.10 5.75 14.36
CA GLU A 228 14.10 4.71 14.62
C GLU A 228 13.51 3.46 15.30
N VAL A 229 12.34 3.55 15.97
CA VAL A 229 11.71 2.40 16.65
C VAL A 229 11.00 1.45 15.69
N LEU A 230 10.78 1.83 14.44
CA LEU A 230 10.08 1.03 13.43
C LEU A 230 11.00 0.30 12.47
N GLU A 231 12.31 0.33 12.67
CA GLU A 231 13.18 -0.59 11.96
C GLU A 231 12.94 -2.01 12.50
N PRO A 232 12.46 -2.95 11.67
CA PRO A 232 12.40 -4.35 12.09
C PRO A 232 13.84 -4.79 12.38
N GLU A 233 14.08 -5.37 13.54
CA GLU A 233 15.34 -6.08 13.81
C GLU A 233 15.58 -7.04 12.63
N VAL A 234 16.48 -6.65 11.76
CA VAL A 234 16.97 -7.49 10.68
C VAL A 234 17.95 -8.44 11.37
N GLU A 235 17.49 -9.62 11.79
CA GLU A 235 18.41 -10.72 12.05
C GLU A 235 19.18 -10.95 10.75
N GLU A 236 20.40 -10.41 10.67
CA GLU A 236 21.39 -10.77 9.67
C GLU A 236 21.70 -12.27 9.83
N TYR A 237 21.03 -13.07 9.01
CA TYR A 237 21.51 -14.43 8.77
C TYR A 237 22.76 -14.31 7.93
N ASN A 238 23.92 -14.39 8.59
CA ASN A 238 25.19 -14.70 7.96
C ASN A 238 25.06 -16.07 7.30
N ASP A 239 25.01 -16.08 5.99
CA ASP A 239 25.12 -17.27 5.14
C ASP A 239 26.62 -17.59 5.01
N GLU A 240 27.23 -18.13 6.10
CA GLU A 240 28.52 -18.79 6.01
C GLU A 240 28.29 -20.28 5.81
N SER A 241 28.49 -20.74 4.58
CA SER A 241 29.03 -22.00 4.07
C SER A 241 28.43 -22.45 2.74
#